data_ecca1d16111cf1175ffc651827dcf9c9
#
_entry.id   ecca1d16111cf1175ffc651827dcf9c9
#
_cell.length_a   1.000
_cell.length_b   1.000
_cell.length_c   1.000
_cell.angle_alpha   90.00
_cell.angle_beta   90.00
_cell.angle_gamma   90.00
#
_symmetry.space_group_name_H-M   'P 1'
#
loop_
_entity.id
_entity.type
_entity.pdbx_description
1 polymer ?
#
loop_
_entity_poly.entity_id
_entity_poly.type
_entity_poly.pdbx_seq_one_letter_code
_entity_poly.pdbx_strand_id
1 'polypeptide(L)'
;MSKVISFFNHKGGVGKTTLAHNNARHLANKGKKELLIDADPQCNLTGLVHGFSDEIEYDLFNDKAYKLSDFLSIYEYLTPRLFTAGSDLENLKKPLFVHSHSQENITLLSGDIRASEYDFEFIDAIRTKSMATKHIPVVFERSIKELSKDYDFTLIDLSPNLGVFNMFNVMSSDYFIVPVFPSFFCLQAIDNLKSVFKQWNTQID
;
A
#
# COMPACT_ATOMS: atom_id res chain seq x y z
N MET A 1 -5.57 18.27 2.02
CA MET A 1 -4.42 17.33 1.92
C MET A 1 -4.86 16.00 2.46
N SER A 2 -4.73 14.93 1.68
CA SER A 2 -5.03 13.56 2.13
C SER A 2 -4.23 13.22 3.39
N LYS A 3 -4.79 12.36 4.25
CA LYS A 3 -4.05 11.74 5.35
C LYS A 3 -3.67 10.33 4.98
N VAL A 4 -2.37 10.06 4.93
CA VAL A 4 -1.82 8.75 4.63
C VAL A 4 -1.61 7.98 5.93
N ILE A 5 -2.20 6.79 6.03
CA ILE A 5 -2.23 5.96 7.24
C ILE A 5 -1.83 4.53 6.87
N SER A 6 -0.72 4.04 7.42
CA SER A 6 -0.28 2.66 7.24
C SER A 6 -0.75 1.75 8.38
N PHE A 7 -1.19 0.54 8.04
CA PHE A 7 -1.47 -0.53 9.01
C PHE A 7 -0.28 -1.46 9.08
N PHE A 8 0.47 -1.39 10.16
CA PHE A 8 1.72 -2.10 10.28
C PHE A 8 1.85 -2.89 11.59
N ASN A 9 2.21 -4.14 11.49
CA ASN A 9 2.75 -4.97 12.57
C ASN A 9 3.49 -6.14 11.92
N HIS A 10 4.71 -6.44 12.38
CA HIS A 10 5.50 -7.55 11.88
C HIS A 10 4.94 -8.93 12.29
N LYS A 11 3.98 -8.96 13.20
CA LYS A 11 3.26 -10.20 13.55
C LYS A 11 2.12 -10.42 12.57
N GLY A 12 2.06 -11.63 12.01
CA GLY A 12 0.93 -12.09 11.19
C GLY A 12 -0.34 -12.33 12.01
N GLY A 13 -1.51 -12.26 11.36
CA GLY A 13 -2.79 -12.64 11.98
C GLY A 13 -3.34 -11.67 13.01
N VAL A 14 -2.83 -10.43 13.11
CA VAL A 14 -3.31 -9.41 14.06
C VAL A 14 -4.44 -8.52 13.50
N GLY A 15 -4.90 -8.81 12.28
CA GLY A 15 -6.06 -8.14 11.69
C GLY A 15 -5.74 -6.85 10.94
N LYS A 16 -4.50 -6.63 10.44
CA LYS A 16 -4.13 -5.45 9.64
C LYS A 16 -5.09 -5.24 8.47
N THR A 17 -5.14 -6.19 7.56
CA THR A 17 -5.98 -6.17 6.36
C THR A 17 -7.47 -5.96 6.69
N THR A 18 -7.97 -6.68 7.69
CA THR A 18 -9.36 -6.53 8.14
C THR A 18 -9.65 -5.13 8.67
N LEU A 19 -8.72 -4.55 9.43
CA LEU A 19 -8.86 -3.18 9.93
C LEU A 19 -8.77 -2.15 8.81
N ALA A 20 -7.82 -2.28 7.88
CA ALA A 20 -7.70 -1.39 6.74
C ALA A 20 -9.00 -1.36 5.94
N HIS A 21 -9.50 -2.52 5.55
CA HIS A 21 -10.75 -2.67 4.79
C HIS A 21 -11.97 -2.10 5.54
N ASN A 22 -12.17 -2.46 6.82
CA ASN A 22 -13.33 -1.98 7.58
C ASN A 22 -13.26 -0.47 7.85
N ASN A 23 -12.08 0.12 8.04
CA ASN A 23 -11.93 1.57 8.16
C ASN A 23 -12.27 2.27 6.84
N ALA A 24 -11.85 1.73 5.69
CA ALA A 24 -12.22 2.29 4.39
C ALA A 24 -13.74 2.29 4.22
N ARG A 25 -14.42 1.16 4.46
CA ARG A 25 -15.88 1.08 4.40
C ARG A 25 -16.56 2.08 5.33
N HIS A 26 -16.04 2.22 6.56
CA HIS A 26 -16.59 3.18 7.50
C HIS A 26 -16.44 4.64 7.02
N LEU A 27 -15.30 4.98 6.44
CA LEU A 27 -15.03 6.31 5.89
C LEU A 27 -15.91 6.58 4.66
N ALA A 28 -16.04 5.62 3.75
CA ALA A 28 -16.91 5.69 2.59
C ALA A 28 -18.38 5.94 3.01
N ASN A 29 -18.87 5.20 4.02
CA ASN A 29 -20.21 5.39 4.57
C ASN A 29 -20.42 6.76 5.23
N LYS A 30 -19.33 7.46 5.57
CA LYS A 30 -19.37 8.85 6.03
C LYS A 30 -19.18 9.87 4.92
N GLY A 31 -19.22 9.43 3.67
CA GLY A 31 -19.05 10.29 2.49
C GLY A 31 -17.64 10.81 2.29
N LYS A 32 -16.62 10.14 2.86
CA LYS A 32 -15.22 10.47 2.62
C LYS A 32 -14.71 9.76 1.37
N LYS A 33 -13.83 10.42 0.64
CA LYS A 33 -13.09 9.80 -0.44
C LYS A 33 -11.87 9.12 0.13
N GLU A 34 -11.78 7.80 -0.01
CA GLU A 34 -10.62 7.06 0.44
C GLU A 34 -9.98 6.26 -0.69
N LEU A 35 -8.69 6.05 -0.54
CA LEU A 35 -7.88 5.17 -1.36
C LEU A 35 -7.32 4.06 -0.48
N LEU A 36 -7.58 2.82 -0.84
CA LEU A 36 -6.88 1.66 -0.32
C LEU A 36 -5.66 1.36 -1.17
N ILE A 37 -4.55 1.03 -0.53
CA ILE A 37 -3.34 0.52 -1.19
C ILE A 37 -2.99 -0.83 -0.56
N ASP A 38 -2.97 -1.87 -1.37
CA ASP A 38 -2.49 -3.18 -0.97
C ASP A 38 -0.98 -3.27 -1.23
N ALA A 39 -0.19 -3.11 -0.18
CA ALA A 39 1.26 -3.21 -0.23
C ALA A 39 1.78 -4.54 0.35
N ASP A 40 0.90 -5.51 0.60
CA ASP A 40 1.30 -6.88 0.94
C ASP A 40 1.42 -7.72 -0.35
N PRO A 41 2.60 -8.30 -0.67
CA PRO A 41 2.74 -9.20 -1.82
C PRO A 41 1.83 -10.43 -1.79
N GLN A 42 1.19 -10.73 -0.66
CA GLN A 42 0.17 -11.77 -0.57
C GLN A 42 -1.19 -11.33 -1.14
N CYS A 43 -1.37 -10.05 -1.45
CA CYS A 43 -2.58 -9.47 -2.07
C CYS A 43 -3.89 -9.80 -1.33
N ASN A 44 -3.84 -9.95 0.00
CA ASN A 44 -5.02 -10.32 0.79
C ASN A 44 -6.10 -9.23 0.79
N LEU A 45 -5.70 -7.96 0.82
CA LEU A 45 -6.65 -6.84 0.75
C LEU A 45 -7.32 -6.78 -0.63
N THR A 46 -6.54 -6.99 -1.69
CA THR A 46 -7.05 -7.06 -3.06
C THR A 46 -8.08 -8.18 -3.21
N GLY A 47 -7.77 -9.38 -2.73
CA GLY A 47 -8.72 -10.48 -2.73
C GLY A 47 -9.98 -10.22 -1.91
N LEU A 48 -9.88 -9.46 -0.81
CA LEU A 48 -11.03 -9.11 0.02
C LEU A 48 -11.95 -8.08 -0.65
N VAL A 49 -11.39 -7.15 -1.44
CA VAL A 49 -12.16 -6.07 -2.10
C VAL A 49 -12.68 -6.51 -3.46
N HIS A 50 -11.86 -7.17 -4.27
CA HIS A 50 -12.19 -7.58 -5.64
C HIS A 50 -12.83 -8.98 -5.70
N GLY A 51 -12.49 -9.87 -4.76
CA GLY A 51 -12.74 -11.31 -4.84
C GLY A 51 -11.42 -12.08 -5.05
N PHE A 52 -11.42 -13.37 -4.73
CA PHE A 52 -10.23 -14.22 -4.81
C PHE A 52 -10.11 -14.99 -6.14
N SER A 53 -10.78 -14.55 -7.21
CA SER A 53 -10.69 -15.17 -8.51
C SER A 53 -10.21 -14.20 -9.58
N ASP A 54 -9.40 -14.69 -10.51
CA ASP A 54 -9.08 -14.00 -11.78
C ASP A 54 -10.20 -14.15 -12.81
N GLU A 55 -11.33 -14.73 -12.41
CA GLU A 55 -12.49 -14.86 -13.26
C GLU A 55 -13.07 -13.49 -13.58
N ILE A 56 -13.71 -13.39 -14.73
CA ILE A 56 -14.38 -12.16 -15.17
C ILE A 56 -15.47 -11.83 -14.17
N GLU A 57 -15.30 -10.75 -13.41
CA GLU A 57 -16.40 -10.19 -12.66
C GLU A 57 -17.30 -9.36 -13.58
N TYR A 58 -18.59 -9.60 -13.46
CA TYR A 58 -19.59 -8.87 -14.20
C TYR A 58 -20.17 -7.75 -13.33
N ASP A 59 -19.82 -6.51 -13.65
CA ASP A 59 -20.44 -5.36 -12.98
C ASP A 59 -21.88 -5.18 -13.47
N LEU A 60 -22.81 -5.68 -12.67
CA LEU A 60 -24.25 -5.61 -12.94
C LEU A 60 -24.79 -4.17 -13.07
N PHE A 61 -24.08 -3.17 -12.55
CA PHE A 61 -24.51 -1.77 -12.62
C PHE A 61 -24.04 -1.08 -13.90
N ASN A 62 -22.87 -1.48 -14.42
CA ASN A 62 -22.28 -0.85 -15.60
C ASN A 62 -22.34 -1.73 -16.85
N ASP A 63 -22.93 -2.91 -16.76
CA ASP A 63 -23.05 -3.89 -17.85
C ASP A 63 -21.70 -4.22 -18.52
N LYS A 64 -20.64 -4.36 -17.70
CA LYS A 64 -19.28 -4.63 -18.15
C LYS A 64 -18.63 -5.78 -17.38
N ALA A 65 -18.00 -6.67 -18.13
CA ALA A 65 -17.11 -7.66 -17.59
C ALA A 65 -15.69 -7.07 -17.49
N TYR A 66 -14.99 -7.30 -16.38
CA TYR A 66 -13.60 -6.89 -16.19
C TYR A 66 -12.79 -7.95 -15.43
N LYS A 67 -11.48 -7.88 -15.56
CA LYS A 67 -10.53 -8.69 -14.81
C LYS A 67 -9.69 -7.79 -13.92
N LEU A 68 -9.14 -8.33 -12.83
CA LEU A 68 -8.21 -7.59 -11.97
C LEU A 68 -7.02 -7.03 -12.77
N SER A 69 -6.54 -7.78 -13.77
CA SER A 69 -5.44 -7.35 -14.66
C SER A 69 -5.75 -6.10 -15.50
N ASP A 70 -7.01 -5.68 -15.60
CA ASP A 70 -7.41 -4.46 -16.31
C ASP A 70 -7.14 -3.20 -15.48
N PHE A 71 -6.85 -3.35 -14.18
CA PHE A 71 -6.61 -2.27 -13.25
C PHE A 71 -5.14 -2.14 -12.88
N LEU A 72 -4.78 -0.96 -12.40
CA LEU A 72 -3.42 -0.62 -12.00
C LEU A 72 -3.03 -1.32 -10.71
N SER A 73 -1.90 -2.03 -10.70
CA SER A 73 -1.31 -2.59 -9.50
C SER A 73 -0.25 -1.66 -8.90
N ILE A 74 0.10 -1.89 -7.62
CA ILE A 74 1.16 -1.14 -6.94
C ILE A 74 2.51 -1.27 -7.64
N TYR A 75 2.82 -2.44 -8.19
CA TYR A 75 4.05 -2.68 -8.92
C TYR A 75 4.10 -1.89 -10.24
N GLU A 76 3.03 -1.93 -11.02
CA GLU A 76 2.90 -1.17 -12.26
C GLU A 76 2.91 0.35 -12.01
N TYR A 77 2.40 0.79 -10.88
CA TYR A 77 2.41 2.20 -10.50
C TYR A 77 3.80 2.70 -10.08
N LEU A 78 4.50 1.96 -9.23
CA LEU A 78 5.76 2.40 -8.62
C LEU A 78 6.98 2.14 -9.52
N THR A 79 7.08 0.99 -10.17
CA THR A 79 8.29 0.58 -10.91
C THR A 79 8.76 1.61 -11.95
N PRO A 80 7.88 2.13 -12.83
CA PRO A 80 8.31 3.14 -13.80
C PRO A 80 8.82 4.43 -13.15
N ARG A 81 8.22 4.82 -12.03
CA ARG A 81 8.58 6.03 -11.29
C ARG A 81 9.93 5.93 -10.60
N LEU A 82 10.23 4.76 -10.06
CA LEU A 82 11.42 4.53 -9.25
C LEU A 82 12.66 4.20 -10.09
N PHE A 83 12.48 3.47 -11.19
CA PHE A 83 13.61 2.83 -11.90
C PHE A 83 13.74 3.27 -13.35
N THR A 84 12.80 4.03 -13.92
CA THR A 84 12.88 4.48 -15.31
C THR A 84 13.05 5.99 -15.38
N ALA A 85 14.27 6.44 -15.67
CA ALA A 85 14.55 7.86 -15.89
C ALA A 85 13.79 8.39 -17.12
N GLY A 86 12.96 9.41 -16.92
CA GLY A 86 12.25 10.09 -18.03
C GLY A 86 11.08 9.30 -18.62
N SER A 87 10.55 8.30 -17.92
CA SER A 87 9.33 7.63 -18.36
C SER A 87 8.17 8.63 -18.36
N ASP A 88 7.49 8.73 -19.49
CA ASP A 88 6.19 9.41 -19.60
C ASP A 88 5.20 8.72 -18.67
N LEU A 89 4.99 9.31 -17.51
CA LEU A 89 4.02 8.84 -16.51
C LEU A 89 2.57 8.89 -17.05
N GLU A 90 2.37 9.60 -18.17
CA GLU A 90 1.10 9.63 -18.92
C GLU A 90 0.71 8.28 -19.53
N ASN A 91 1.64 7.32 -19.63
CA ASN A 91 1.39 6.00 -20.18
C ASN A 91 0.81 4.97 -19.19
N LEU A 92 0.58 5.34 -17.93
CA LEU A 92 -0.16 4.49 -16.99
C LEU A 92 -1.67 4.56 -17.32
N LYS A 93 -2.05 3.89 -18.40
CA LYS A 93 -3.43 3.92 -18.94
C LYS A 93 -4.43 3.08 -18.15
N LYS A 94 -3.95 2.27 -17.19
CA LYS A 94 -4.84 1.44 -16.39
C LYS A 94 -5.49 2.27 -15.28
N PRO A 95 -6.82 2.20 -15.12
CA PRO A 95 -7.52 2.88 -14.03
C PRO A 95 -7.25 2.18 -12.69
N LEU A 96 -7.51 2.89 -11.59
CA LEU A 96 -7.66 2.26 -10.29
C LEU A 96 -8.96 1.46 -10.24
N PHE A 97 -8.95 0.36 -9.50
CA PHE A 97 -10.17 -0.41 -9.26
C PHE A 97 -11.10 0.39 -8.34
N VAL A 98 -12.37 0.48 -8.70
CA VAL A 98 -13.40 1.11 -7.87
C VAL A 98 -14.49 0.08 -7.60
N HIS A 99 -14.55 -0.39 -6.36
CA HIS A 99 -15.63 -1.25 -5.90
C HIS A 99 -16.82 -0.39 -5.48
N SER A 100 -17.91 -0.51 -6.23
CA SER A 100 -19.15 0.18 -5.93
C SER A 100 -20.16 -0.82 -5.38
N HIS A 101 -20.45 -0.76 -4.10
CA HIS A 101 -21.48 -1.58 -3.48
C HIS A 101 -22.44 -0.70 -2.67
N SER A 102 -23.68 -0.62 -3.11
CA SER A 102 -24.77 0.16 -2.47
C SER A 102 -24.47 1.67 -2.34
N GLN A 103 -23.76 2.11 -1.33
CA GLN A 103 -23.39 3.52 -1.09
C GLN A 103 -21.88 3.68 -0.80
N GLU A 104 -21.13 2.60 -0.90
CA GLU A 104 -19.70 2.56 -0.59
C GLU A 104 -18.90 2.52 -1.90
N ASN A 105 -18.15 3.58 -2.19
CA ASN A 105 -17.20 3.60 -3.29
C ASN A 105 -15.81 3.45 -2.70
N ILE A 106 -15.25 2.25 -2.78
CA ILE A 106 -13.89 1.97 -2.34
C ILE A 106 -12.97 2.00 -3.55
N THR A 107 -11.97 2.89 -3.52
CA THR A 107 -10.94 2.93 -4.55
C THR A 107 -9.74 2.11 -4.09
N LEU A 108 -9.23 1.23 -4.94
CA LEU A 108 -8.13 0.33 -4.64
C LEU A 108 -7.00 0.48 -5.66
N LEU A 109 -5.78 0.68 -5.16
CA LEU A 109 -4.56 0.31 -5.87
C LEU A 109 -4.24 -1.14 -5.50
N SER A 110 -4.39 -2.03 -6.47
CA SER A 110 -4.31 -3.47 -6.25
C SER A 110 -2.91 -3.91 -5.83
N GLY A 111 -2.82 -4.95 -5.01
CA GLY A 111 -1.58 -5.63 -4.69
C GLY A 111 -0.96 -6.30 -5.90
N ASP A 112 0.31 -6.65 -5.78
CA ASP A 112 1.05 -7.37 -6.81
C ASP A 112 2.12 -8.24 -6.13
N ILE A 113 2.19 -9.50 -6.48
CA ILE A 113 3.17 -10.45 -5.93
C ILE A 113 4.61 -9.98 -6.21
N ARG A 114 4.83 -9.29 -7.34
CA ARG A 114 6.13 -8.72 -7.72
C ARG A 114 6.60 -7.62 -6.77
N ALA A 115 5.72 -7.03 -5.94
CA ALA A 115 6.12 -6.06 -4.94
C ALA A 115 7.12 -6.63 -3.91
N SER A 116 7.24 -7.96 -3.79
CA SER A 116 8.29 -8.62 -3.01
C SER A 116 9.71 -8.31 -3.52
N GLU A 117 9.87 -7.94 -4.78
CA GLU A 117 11.16 -7.60 -5.38
C GLU A 117 11.73 -6.29 -4.82
N TYR A 118 10.85 -5.37 -4.38
CA TYR A 118 11.26 -4.07 -3.85
C TYR A 118 12.15 -4.17 -2.60
N ASP A 119 12.01 -5.22 -1.79
CA ASP A 119 12.87 -5.39 -0.63
C ASP A 119 14.35 -5.54 -1.03
N PHE A 120 14.64 -6.24 -2.13
CA PHE A 120 16.00 -6.39 -2.66
C PHE A 120 16.51 -5.09 -3.29
N GLU A 121 15.71 -4.46 -4.13
CA GLU A 121 16.06 -3.25 -4.87
C GLU A 121 16.30 -2.06 -3.92
N PHE A 122 15.46 -1.92 -2.88
CA PHE A 122 15.57 -0.84 -1.91
C PHE A 122 16.71 -1.04 -0.92
N ILE A 123 17.05 -2.30 -0.55
CA ILE A 123 18.25 -2.58 0.25
C ILE A 123 19.50 -2.07 -0.47
N ASP A 124 19.61 -2.33 -1.76
CA ASP A 124 20.74 -1.83 -2.56
C ASP A 124 20.77 -0.31 -2.59
N ALA A 125 19.63 0.34 -2.78
CA ALA A 125 19.51 1.80 -2.77
C ALA A 125 20.00 2.44 -1.46
N ILE A 126 19.69 1.83 -0.31
CA ILE A 126 20.10 2.34 1.01
C ILE A 126 21.59 2.08 1.27
N ARG A 127 22.08 0.88 0.91
CA ARG A 127 23.45 0.46 1.22
C ARG A 127 24.50 1.14 0.36
N THR A 128 24.25 1.24 -0.93
CA THR A 128 25.25 1.76 -1.88
C THR A 128 25.32 3.27 -1.88
N LYS A 129 24.23 3.96 -1.49
CA LYS A 129 24.08 5.42 -1.60
C LYS A 129 24.55 5.92 -3.00
N SER A 130 24.37 5.11 -4.03
CA SER A 130 24.84 5.41 -5.37
C SER A 130 24.01 6.58 -5.95
N MET A 131 24.61 7.33 -6.86
CA MET A 131 23.90 8.41 -7.56
C MET A 131 22.67 7.89 -8.32
N ALA A 132 22.70 6.63 -8.76
CA ALA A 132 21.63 6.00 -9.50
C ALA A 132 20.40 5.67 -8.64
N THR A 133 20.58 5.41 -7.35
CA THR A 133 19.52 4.94 -6.44
C THR A 133 19.13 5.92 -5.34
N LYS A 134 19.94 6.96 -5.13
CA LYS A 134 19.75 7.99 -4.09
C LYS A 134 18.38 8.69 -4.15
N HIS A 135 17.75 8.74 -5.32
CA HIS A 135 16.45 9.41 -5.52
C HIS A 135 15.27 8.56 -5.05
N ILE A 136 15.43 7.23 -4.90
CA ILE A 136 14.35 6.27 -4.66
C ILE A 136 13.47 6.64 -3.46
N PRO A 137 14.00 6.93 -2.25
CA PRO A 137 13.15 7.30 -1.10
C PRO A 137 12.27 8.53 -1.36
N VAL A 138 12.85 9.56 -1.96
CA VAL A 138 12.14 10.82 -2.25
C VAL A 138 11.08 10.63 -3.33
N VAL A 139 11.40 9.86 -4.38
CA VAL A 139 10.43 9.57 -5.45
C VAL A 139 9.32 8.67 -4.95
N PHE A 140 9.62 7.71 -4.09
CA PHE A 140 8.62 6.85 -3.47
C PHE A 140 7.61 7.68 -2.67
N GLU A 141 8.07 8.51 -1.72
CA GLU A 141 7.22 9.38 -0.92
C GLU A 141 6.36 10.30 -1.80
N ARG A 142 6.98 10.93 -2.81
CA ARG A 142 6.27 11.79 -3.77
C ARG A 142 5.19 11.02 -4.53
N SER A 143 5.47 9.79 -4.96
CA SER A 143 4.51 8.95 -5.69
C SER A 143 3.29 8.62 -4.83
N ILE A 144 3.49 8.25 -3.56
CA ILE A 144 2.37 8.01 -2.64
C ILE A 144 1.55 9.29 -2.42
N LYS A 145 2.21 10.44 -2.21
CA LYS A 145 1.52 11.72 -2.01
C LYS A 145 0.76 12.17 -3.25
N GLU A 146 1.31 11.97 -4.45
CA GLU A 146 0.65 12.31 -5.71
C GLU A 146 -0.59 11.45 -5.92
N LEU A 147 -0.50 10.14 -5.71
CA LEU A 147 -1.63 9.23 -5.80
C LEU A 147 -2.75 9.60 -4.81
N SER A 148 -2.37 10.07 -3.64
CA SER A 148 -3.28 10.39 -2.53
C SER A 148 -3.99 11.74 -2.66
N LYS A 149 -3.57 12.63 -3.57
CA LYS A 149 -3.97 14.06 -3.57
C LYS A 149 -5.48 14.31 -3.67
N ASP A 150 -6.20 13.43 -4.37
CA ASP A 150 -7.63 13.58 -4.67
C ASP A 150 -8.54 12.86 -3.64
N TYR A 151 -7.93 12.30 -2.58
CA TYR A 151 -8.61 11.57 -1.51
C TYR A 151 -8.53 12.31 -0.17
N ASP A 152 -9.50 12.07 0.71
CA ASP A 152 -9.45 12.56 2.10
C ASP A 152 -8.48 11.71 2.93
N PHE A 153 -8.51 10.39 2.70
CA PHE A 153 -7.67 9.41 3.38
C PHE A 153 -7.06 8.41 2.38
N THR A 154 -5.82 8.02 2.65
CA THR A 154 -5.16 6.90 1.98
C THR A 154 -4.76 5.88 3.05
N LEU A 155 -5.24 4.66 2.91
CA LEU A 155 -5.04 3.57 3.86
C LEU A 155 -4.15 2.51 3.20
N ILE A 156 -2.99 2.22 3.80
CA ILE A 156 -2.00 1.28 3.24
C ILE A 156 -1.96 0.03 4.12
N ASP A 157 -2.29 -1.13 3.54
CA ASP A 157 -2.13 -2.42 4.20
C ASP A 157 -0.74 -2.99 3.91
N LEU A 158 0.03 -3.29 4.96
CA LEU A 158 1.42 -3.72 4.87
C LEU A 158 1.58 -5.19 5.25
N SER A 159 2.56 -5.84 4.63
CA SER A 159 2.95 -7.21 4.94
C SER A 159 3.47 -7.36 6.37
N PRO A 160 3.41 -8.57 6.96
CA PRO A 160 3.90 -8.84 8.31
C PRO A 160 5.42 -9.09 8.35
N ASN A 161 6.22 -8.18 7.77
CA ASN A 161 7.68 -8.27 7.77
C ASN A 161 8.32 -6.92 8.13
N LEU A 162 9.62 -6.93 8.35
CA LEU A 162 10.45 -5.74 8.64
C LEU A 162 11.26 -5.31 7.41
N GLY A 163 10.76 -5.61 6.22
CA GLY A 163 11.41 -5.27 4.96
C GLY A 163 11.50 -3.78 4.68
N VAL A 164 12.37 -3.43 3.76
CA VAL A 164 12.62 -2.03 3.37
C VAL A 164 11.43 -1.41 2.67
N PHE A 165 10.67 -2.21 1.93
CA PHE A 165 9.43 -1.76 1.30
C PHE A 165 8.40 -1.29 2.35
N ASN A 166 8.23 -2.05 3.44
CA ASN A 166 7.39 -1.61 4.56
C ASN A 166 7.95 -0.35 5.24
N MET A 167 9.28 -0.26 5.39
CA MET A 167 9.92 0.92 5.93
C MET A 167 9.56 2.17 5.11
N PHE A 168 9.67 2.13 3.78
CA PHE A 168 9.35 3.27 2.93
C PHE A 168 7.87 3.66 3.02
N ASN A 169 6.96 2.69 3.07
CA ASN A 169 5.53 2.96 3.24
C ASN A 169 5.24 3.66 4.58
N VAL A 170 5.81 3.16 5.69
CA VAL A 170 5.63 3.75 7.03
C VAL A 170 6.21 5.16 7.10
N MET A 171 7.41 5.38 6.55
CA MET A 171 8.08 6.69 6.54
C MET A 171 7.37 7.72 5.64
N SER A 172 6.66 7.26 4.61
CA SER A 172 5.86 8.10 3.71
C SER A 172 4.46 8.40 4.25
N SER A 173 4.08 7.84 5.39
CA SER A 173 2.76 8.00 6.00
C SER A 173 2.74 9.11 7.03
N ASP A 174 1.58 9.83 7.14
CA ASP A 174 1.36 10.80 8.21
C ASP A 174 1.16 10.09 9.57
N TYR A 175 0.56 8.91 9.54
CA TYR A 175 0.27 8.10 10.73
C TYR A 175 0.47 6.61 10.41
N PHE A 176 0.70 5.83 11.44
CA PHE A 176 0.59 4.38 11.33
C PHE A 176 -0.22 3.80 12.50
N ILE A 177 -0.98 2.76 12.20
CA ILE A 177 -1.78 2.01 13.17
C ILE A 177 -1.12 0.65 13.37
N VAL A 178 -0.87 0.30 14.64
CA VAL A 178 -0.32 -1.00 15.01
C VAL A 178 -1.43 -1.84 15.64
N PRO A 179 -2.11 -2.71 14.88
CA PRO A 179 -3.08 -3.61 15.45
C PRO A 179 -2.39 -4.61 16.39
N VAL A 180 -2.91 -4.77 17.59
CA VAL A 180 -2.35 -5.68 18.60
C VAL A 180 -3.43 -6.60 19.14
N PHE A 181 -3.06 -7.84 19.36
CA PHE A 181 -3.89 -8.77 20.14
C PHE A 181 -3.30 -8.86 21.56
N PRO A 182 -4.11 -8.78 22.62
CA PRO A 182 -3.64 -8.79 24.02
C PRO A 182 -2.93 -10.13 24.33
N SER A 183 -1.64 -10.19 24.15
CA SER A 183 -0.81 -11.36 24.45
C SER A 183 0.60 -10.94 24.78
N PHE A 184 1.32 -11.76 25.55
CA PHE A 184 2.73 -11.54 25.87
C PHE A 184 3.59 -11.31 24.62
N PHE A 185 3.37 -12.08 23.57
CA PHE A 185 4.10 -11.95 22.32
C PHE A 185 3.84 -10.62 21.58
N CYS A 186 2.67 -10.01 21.77
CA CYS A 186 2.41 -8.68 21.21
C CYS A 186 3.16 -7.57 21.97
N LEU A 187 3.40 -7.70 23.25
CA LEU A 187 4.26 -6.78 24.00
C LEU A 187 5.69 -6.82 23.47
N GLN A 188 6.25 -8.01 23.28
CA GLN A 188 7.57 -8.17 22.67
C GLN A 188 7.61 -7.59 21.24
N ALA A 189 6.53 -7.77 20.45
CA ALA A 189 6.43 -7.21 19.12
C ALA A 189 6.51 -5.67 19.14
N ILE A 190 5.83 -5.01 20.09
CA ILE A 190 5.87 -3.54 20.24
C ILE A 190 7.29 -3.06 20.61
N ASP A 191 7.97 -3.74 21.51
CA ASP A 191 9.33 -3.35 21.90
C ASP A 191 10.33 -3.54 20.75
N ASN A 192 10.17 -4.60 19.96
CA ASN A 192 10.94 -4.79 18.73
C ASN A 192 10.66 -3.67 17.71
N LEU A 193 9.41 -3.28 17.52
CA LEU A 193 9.05 -2.17 16.62
C LEU A 193 9.71 -0.85 17.01
N LYS A 194 9.78 -0.53 18.31
CA LYS A 194 10.48 0.68 18.78
C LYS A 194 11.96 0.67 18.37
N SER A 195 12.60 -0.48 18.47
CA SER A 195 14.01 -0.65 18.08
C SER A 195 14.18 -0.52 16.57
N VAL A 196 13.27 -1.11 15.80
CA VAL A 196 13.27 -1.04 14.33
C VAL A 196 13.05 0.38 13.84
N PHE A 197 12.09 1.12 14.39
CA PHE A 197 11.86 2.51 14.00
C PHE A 197 13.05 3.43 14.33
N LYS A 198 13.74 3.20 15.44
CA LYS A 198 15.00 3.92 15.73
C LYS A 198 16.05 3.63 14.65
N GLN A 199 16.19 2.37 14.25
CA GLN A 199 17.12 1.97 13.21
C GLN A 199 16.76 2.57 11.85
N TRP A 200 15.48 2.56 11.48
CA TRP A 200 15.02 3.14 10.23
C TRP A 200 15.29 4.65 10.15
N ASN A 201 15.04 5.40 11.22
CA ASN A 201 15.36 6.83 11.25
C ASN A 201 16.83 7.10 11.00
N THR A 202 17.74 6.26 11.52
CA THR A 202 19.20 6.44 11.31
C THR A 202 19.68 6.02 9.91
N GLN A 203 18.89 5.28 9.15
CA GLN A 203 19.25 4.83 7.81
C GLN A 203 18.87 5.85 6.72
N ILE A 204 17.92 6.74 7.00
CA ILE A 204 17.40 7.72 6.05
C ILE A 204 18.12 9.07 6.15
N ASP A 205 18.68 9.41 7.32
CA ASP A 205 19.59 10.55 7.53
C ASP A 205 20.96 10.29 6.87
#